data_42067ccd63835757b4ef2e0fea3b7ef4
#
_entry.id   42067ccd63835757b4ef2e0fea3b7ef4
#
_cell.length_a   1.000
_cell.length_b   1.000
_cell.length_c   1.000
_cell.angle_alpha   90.00
_cell.angle_beta   90.00
_cell.angle_gamma   90.00
#
_symmetry.space_group_name_H-M   'P 1'
#
loop_
_entity.id
_entity.type
_entity.pdbx_description
1 polymer ?
#
loop_
_entity_poly.entity_id
_entity_poly.type
_entity_poly.pdbx_seq_one_letter_code
_entity_poly.pdbx_strand_id
1 'polypeptide(L)'
;MAKTKQNLNTIYISEKMQEQLRLISEKPFTAVVAPMGYGKSTAINRYLNNLDKRNNKVIRINVYSESIPLFWSSFREAFKAVDGEIEKFQYPYDAEGRGILTEYMKRLFAGIKKNIYIFIDDFHLMKDASAVAFITALAHSLPENVHIIVAGRDRFLPAEEIVRLGKNLHRIGIE
;
A
#
# COMPACT_ATOMS: atom_id res chain seq x y z
N MET A 1 29.06 -30.73 24.61
CA MET A 1 28.78 -30.26 23.22
C MET A 1 27.44 -29.52 23.19
N ALA A 2 27.47 -28.21 23.13
CA ALA A 2 26.27 -27.39 23.11
C ALA A 2 25.69 -27.39 21.68
N LYS A 3 24.47 -27.91 21.51
CA LYS A 3 23.72 -27.81 20.26
C LYS A 3 23.32 -26.34 20.05
N THR A 4 23.93 -25.68 19.11
CA THR A 4 23.54 -24.36 18.64
C THR A 4 22.11 -24.44 18.10
N LYS A 5 21.15 -23.85 18.80
CA LYS A 5 19.78 -23.66 18.29
C LYS A 5 19.91 -22.74 17.06
N GLN A 6 19.78 -23.33 15.87
CA GLN A 6 19.60 -22.55 14.66
C GLN A 6 18.28 -21.76 14.80
N ASN A 7 18.40 -20.45 14.75
CA ASN A 7 17.27 -19.53 14.72
C ASN A 7 16.54 -19.72 13.38
N LEU A 8 15.47 -20.51 13.37
CA LEU A 8 14.62 -20.82 12.20
C LEU A 8 13.83 -19.61 11.67
N ASN A 9 14.03 -18.43 12.23
CA ASN A 9 13.30 -17.22 11.86
C ASN A 9 14.05 -16.29 10.89
N THR A 10 15.12 -16.73 10.24
CA THR A 10 15.76 -15.93 9.19
C THR A 10 15.08 -16.21 7.87
N ILE A 11 14.03 -15.44 7.56
CA ILE A 11 13.41 -15.46 6.24
C ILE A 11 14.45 -14.95 5.25
N TYR A 12 14.91 -15.84 4.38
CA TYR A 12 15.80 -15.48 3.29
C TYR A 12 15.02 -14.75 2.21
N ILE A 13 15.36 -13.49 1.98
CA ILE A 13 14.85 -12.70 0.85
C ILE A 13 15.94 -12.71 -0.22
N SER A 14 15.63 -13.21 -1.42
CA SER A 14 16.58 -13.27 -2.53
C SER A 14 17.05 -11.87 -2.94
N GLU A 15 18.24 -11.77 -3.54
CA GLU A 15 18.77 -10.50 -4.04
C GLU A 15 17.81 -9.85 -5.04
N LYS A 16 17.22 -10.66 -5.95
CA LYS A 16 16.20 -10.19 -6.90
C LYS A 16 15.02 -9.54 -6.17
N MET A 17 14.53 -10.15 -5.10
CA MET A 17 13.43 -9.58 -4.31
C MET A 17 13.86 -8.32 -3.56
N GLN A 18 15.08 -8.26 -3.04
CA GLN A 18 15.59 -7.06 -2.38
C GLN A 18 15.66 -5.88 -3.37
N GLU A 19 16.08 -6.12 -4.61
CA GLU A 19 16.08 -5.11 -5.66
C GLU A 19 14.67 -4.63 -5.99
N GLN A 20 13.71 -5.55 -6.13
CA GLN A 20 12.30 -5.21 -6.34
C GLN A 20 11.73 -4.37 -5.18
N LEU A 21 12.10 -4.67 -3.95
CA LEU A 21 11.65 -3.90 -2.78
C LEU A 21 12.23 -2.48 -2.76
N ARG A 22 13.47 -2.28 -3.22
CA ARG A 22 14.07 -0.93 -3.30
C ARG A 22 13.30 -0.02 -4.26
N LEU A 23 12.78 -0.56 -5.36
CA LEU A 23 12.01 0.20 -6.34
C LEU A 23 10.69 0.75 -5.79
N ILE A 24 10.21 0.24 -4.65
CA ILE A 24 9.01 0.77 -3.97
C ILE A 24 9.17 2.26 -3.66
N SER A 25 10.35 2.68 -3.23
CA SER A 25 10.63 4.09 -2.89
C SER A 25 10.76 5.01 -4.11
N GLU A 26 10.79 4.45 -5.30
CA GLU A 26 10.94 5.21 -6.56
C GLU A 26 9.63 5.37 -7.32
N LYS A 27 8.56 4.70 -6.87
CA LYS A 27 7.29 4.66 -7.59
C LYS A 27 6.12 5.08 -6.70
N PRO A 28 5.18 5.83 -7.24
CA PRO A 28 3.97 6.21 -6.49
C PRO A 28 3.04 5.03 -6.22
N PHE A 29 3.07 3.97 -7.05
CA PHE A 29 2.23 2.81 -6.87
C PHE A 29 2.98 1.49 -7.09
N THR A 30 2.91 0.59 -6.13
CA THR A 30 3.45 -0.77 -6.22
C THR A 30 2.34 -1.80 -6.03
N ALA A 31 2.09 -2.62 -7.05
CA ALA A 31 1.20 -3.76 -6.97
C ALA A 31 1.99 -5.04 -6.67
N VAL A 32 1.66 -5.72 -5.58
CA VAL A 32 2.29 -6.96 -5.15
C VAL A 32 1.30 -8.11 -5.31
N VAL A 33 1.55 -9.00 -6.27
CA VAL A 33 0.67 -10.14 -6.56
C VAL A 33 1.43 -11.43 -6.36
N ALA A 34 1.03 -12.22 -5.37
CA ALA A 34 1.61 -13.53 -5.14
C ALA A 34 0.61 -14.45 -4.45
N PRO A 35 0.54 -15.74 -4.80
CA PRO A 35 -0.30 -16.71 -4.12
C PRO A 35 -0.06 -16.78 -2.61
N MET A 36 -0.99 -17.40 -1.90
CA MET A 36 -0.84 -17.64 -0.46
C MET A 36 0.43 -18.45 -0.18
N GLY A 37 1.13 -18.12 0.92
CA GLY A 37 2.32 -18.84 1.35
C GLY A 37 3.64 -18.37 0.73
N TYR A 38 3.62 -17.51 -0.27
CA TYR A 38 4.85 -16.98 -0.89
C TYR A 38 5.54 -15.85 -0.10
N GLY A 39 5.07 -15.55 1.11
CA GLY A 39 5.74 -14.61 2.00
C GLY A 39 5.71 -13.14 1.57
N LYS A 40 4.81 -12.74 0.65
CA LYS A 40 4.73 -11.36 0.13
C LYS A 40 4.55 -10.32 1.23
N SER A 41 3.55 -10.51 2.11
CA SER A 41 3.28 -9.58 3.21
C SER A 41 4.45 -9.55 4.19
N THR A 42 5.09 -10.69 4.42
CA THR A 42 6.28 -10.77 5.28
C THR A 42 7.46 -10.00 4.69
N ALA A 43 7.72 -10.15 3.38
CA ALA A 43 8.80 -9.42 2.70
C ALA A 43 8.55 -7.91 2.71
N ILE A 44 7.32 -7.47 2.40
CA ILE A 44 6.95 -6.05 2.44
C ILE A 44 7.04 -5.50 3.87
N ASN A 45 6.50 -6.20 4.86
CA ASN A 45 6.55 -5.76 6.25
C ASN A 45 7.99 -5.66 6.76
N ARG A 46 8.85 -6.62 6.39
CA ARG A 46 10.28 -6.56 6.74
C ARG A 46 10.96 -5.34 6.11
N TYR A 47 10.70 -5.08 4.83
CA TYR A 47 11.21 -3.90 4.15
C TYR A 47 10.77 -2.61 4.87
N LEU A 48 9.47 -2.46 5.12
CA LEU A 48 8.91 -1.28 5.77
C LEU A 48 9.39 -1.09 7.21
N ASN A 49 9.59 -2.19 7.96
CA ASN A 49 10.09 -2.13 9.34
C ASN A 49 11.56 -1.71 9.43
N ASN A 50 12.33 -1.96 8.36
CA ASN A 50 13.76 -1.60 8.29
C ASN A 50 13.98 -0.15 7.80
N LEU A 51 12.94 0.57 7.38
CA LEU A 51 13.06 1.98 7.01
C LEU A 51 13.40 2.85 8.22
N ASP A 52 14.30 3.82 8.03
CA ASP A 52 14.62 4.80 9.07
C ASP A 52 13.40 5.64 9.42
N LYS A 53 12.89 5.50 10.63
CA LYS A 53 11.68 6.16 11.12
C LYS A 53 11.80 7.69 11.22
N ARG A 54 13.02 8.22 11.21
CA ARG A 54 13.25 9.68 11.20
C ARG A 54 12.82 10.28 9.88
N ASN A 55 13.07 9.56 8.78
CA ASN A 55 12.84 10.03 7.42
C ASN A 55 11.62 9.39 6.75
N ASN A 56 11.02 8.38 7.36
CA ASN A 56 9.93 7.61 6.77
C ASN A 56 8.79 7.41 7.77
N LYS A 57 7.56 7.40 7.26
CA LYS A 57 6.34 7.06 8.00
C LYS A 57 5.60 5.96 7.24
N VAL A 58 5.16 4.94 7.96
CA VAL A 58 4.41 3.81 7.40
C VAL A 58 3.00 3.82 7.94
N ILE A 59 2.02 3.74 7.04
CA ILE A 59 0.59 3.62 7.34
C ILE A 59 0.15 2.26 6.82
N ARG A 60 -0.41 1.41 7.69
CA ARG A 60 -0.86 0.05 7.35
C ARG A 60 -2.36 -0.07 7.40
N ILE A 61 -2.94 -0.65 6.36
CA ILE A 61 -4.37 -0.91 6.21
C ILE A 61 -4.52 -2.38 5.86
N ASN A 62 -5.29 -3.12 6.64
CA ASN A 62 -5.63 -4.50 6.33
C ASN A 62 -7.06 -4.57 5.81
N VAL A 63 -7.26 -5.31 4.73
CA VAL A 63 -8.58 -5.63 4.20
C VAL A 63 -9.01 -6.97 4.81
N TYR A 64 -10.14 -6.99 5.50
CA TYR A 64 -10.63 -8.17 6.20
C TYR A 64 -11.75 -8.90 5.46
N SER A 65 -12.44 -8.21 4.56
CA SER A 65 -13.55 -8.74 3.78
C SER A 65 -13.84 -7.85 2.57
N GLU A 66 -14.85 -8.23 1.77
CA GLU A 66 -15.35 -7.42 0.66
C GLU A 66 -16.20 -6.20 1.09
N SER A 67 -16.41 -6.02 2.39
CA SER A 67 -17.24 -4.94 2.94
C SER A 67 -16.56 -3.57 2.79
N ILE A 68 -17.16 -2.70 1.98
CA ILE A 68 -16.73 -1.29 1.85
C ILE A 68 -16.76 -0.54 3.19
N PRO A 69 -17.81 -0.64 4.03
CA PRO A 69 -17.80 0.02 5.34
C PRO A 69 -16.66 -0.42 6.24
N LEU A 70 -16.31 -1.71 6.25
CA LEU A 70 -15.17 -2.21 7.04
C LEU A 70 -13.84 -1.72 6.48
N PHE A 71 -13.65 -1.76 5.17
CA PHE A 71 -12.47 -1.20 4.52
C PHE A 71 -12.31 0.29 4.84
N TRP A 72 -13.38 1.05 4.73
CA TRP A 72 -13.35 2.49 4.99
C TRP A 72 -13.06 2.79 6.47
N SER A 73 -13.61 2.01 7.38
CA SER A 73 -13.30 2.11 8.81
C SER A 73 -11.80 1.86 9.08
N SER A 74 -11.24 0.80 8.49
CA SER A 74 -9.81 0.49 8.61
C SER A 74 -8.92 1.59 8.01
N PHE A 75 -9.34 2.14 6.87
CA PHE A 75 -8.65 3.26 6.22
C PHE A 75 -8.62 4.50 7.12
N ARG A 76 -9.78 4.94 7.61
CA ARG A 76 -9.87 6.11 8.49
C ARG A 76 -9.07 5.92 9.77
N GLU A 77 -9.15 4.76 10.41
CA GLU A 77 -8.39 4.47 11.63
C GLU A 77 -6.89 4.56 11.40
N ALA A 78 -6.40 4.03 10.28
CA ALA A 78 -4.98 4.11 9.92
C ALA A 78 -4.50 5.56 9.69
N PHE A 79 -5.35 6.42 9.12
CA PHE A 79 -5.02 7.81 8.85
C PHE A 79 -5.29 8.76 10.02
N LYS A 80 -6.13 8.38 10.97
CA LYS A 80 -6.44 9.18 12.17
C LYS A 80 -5.19 9.60 12.95
N ALA A 81 -4.16 8.75 13.00
CA ALA A 81 -2.89 9.07 13.63
C ALA A 81 -2.07 10.13 12.85
N VAL A 82 -2.43 10.41 11.60
CA VAL A 82 -1.80 11.46 10.78
C VAL A 82 -2.60 12.76 10.91
N ASP A 83 -3.91 12.67 10.72
CA ASP A 83 -4.84 13.79 10.87
C ASP A 83 -6.25 13.27 11.19
N GLY A 84 -6.83 13.73 12.30
CA GLY A 84 -8.18 13.36 12.75
C GLY A 84 -9.30 13.85 11.83
N GLU A 85 -9.06 14.82 10.97
CA GLU A 85 -10.07 15.34 10.03
C GLU A 85 -10.55 14.26 9.03
N ILE A 86 -9.77 13.20 8.82
CA ILE A 86 -10.18 12.06 7.98
C ILE A 86 -11.49 11.42 8.44
N GLU A 87 -11.83 11.50 9.72
CA GLU A 87 -13.05 10.93 10.27
C GLU A 87 -14.32 11.60 9.74
N LYS A 88 -14.23 12.82 9.23
CA LYS A 88 -15.36 13.57 8.65
C LYS A 88 -15.72 13.11 7.23
N PHE A 89 -14.82 12.37 6.57
CA PHE A 89 -15.05 11.92 5.21
C PHE A 89 -15.82 10.60 5.16
N GLN A 90 -16.75 10.53 4.23
CA GLN A 90 -17.40 9.28 3.86
C GLN A 90 -16.62 8.57 2.76
N TYR A 91 -16.89 7.29 2.55
CA TYR A 91 -16.27 6.54 1.45
C TYR A 91 -16.60 7.17 0.09
N PRO A 92 -15.60 7.42 -0.75
CA PRO A 92 -15.76 8.15 -2.02
C PRO A 92 -16.26 7.23 -3.15
N TYR A 93 -17.56 6.93 -3.19
CA TYR A 93 -18.16 6.05 -4.21
C TYR A 93 -18.05 6.61 -5.62
N ASP A 94 -18.16 7.92 -5.78
CA ASP A 94 -18.17 8.60 -7.07
C ASP A 94 -16.90 9.42 -7.34
N ALA A 95 -16.81 9.96 -8.54
CA ALA A 95 -15.66 10.75 -8.98
C ALA A 95 -15.52 12.05 -8.19
N GLU A 96 -16.64 12.69 -7.81
CA GLU A 96 -16.61 13.93 -7.03
C GLU A 96 -16.08 13.70 -5.63
N GLY A 97 -16.59 12.69 -4.90
CA GLY A 97 -16.11 12.30 -3.59
C GLY A 97 -14.63 11.91 -3.60
N ARG A 98 -14.19 11.16 -4.64
CA ARG A 98 -12.77 10.84 -4.82
C ARG A 98 -11.92 12.09 -5.03
N GLY A 99 -12.39 13.05 -5.82
CA GLY A 99 -11.70 14.32 -6.03
C GLY A 99 -11.52 15.13 -4.76
N ILE A 100 -12.58 15.25 -3.96
CA ILE A 100 -12.56 15.99 -2.67
C ILE A 100 -11.57 15.34 -1.70
N LEU A 101 -11.65 14.02 -1.53
CA LEU A 101 -10.78 13.30 -0.61
C LEU A 101 -9.31 13.31 -1.06
N THR A 102 -9.06 13.12 -2.35
CA THR A 102 -7.68 13.18 -2.89
C THR A 102 -7.06 14.55 -2.72
N GLU A 103 -7.81 15.61 -2.92
CA GLU A 103 -7.31 16.98 -2.73
C GLU A 103 -6.99 17.25 -1.25
N TYR A 104 -7.84 16.78 -0.34
CA TYR A 104 -7.56 16.83 1.10
C TYR A 104 -6.26 16.08 1.43
N MET A 105 -6.11 14.84 0.99
CA MET A 105 -4.91 14.05 1.27
C MET A 105 -3.66 14.63 0.62
N LYS A 106 -3.77 15.19 -0.57
CA LYS A 106 -2.68 15.88 -1.24
C LYS A 106 -2.15 17.06 -0.40
N ARG A 107 -3.05 17.89 0.12
CA ARG A 107 -2.68 19.00 1.02
C ARG A 107 -2.05 18.50 2.31
N LEU A 108 -2.62 17.47 2.91
CA LEU A 108 -2.11 16.86 4.14
C LEU A 108 -0.67 16.40 3.96
N PHE A 109 -0.39 15.64 2.91
CA PHE A 109 0.95 15.08 2.69
C PHE A 109 1.95 16.10 2.15
N ALA A 110 1.52 17.14 1.43
CA ALA A 110 2.41 18.23 1.01
C ALA A 110 3.08 18.94 2.19
N GLY A 111 2.44 18.96 3.36
CA GLY A 111 3.00 19.50 4.60
C GLY A 111 3.99 18.58 5.33
N ILE A 112 4.10 17.33 4.91
CA ILE A 112 4.92 16.31 5.58
C ILE A 112 6.23 16.12 4.81
N LYS A 113 7.36 16.38 5.47
CA LYS A 113 8.70 16.24 4.86
C LYS A 113 9.20 14.79 4.75
N LYS A 114 8.57 13.85 5.47
CA LYS A 114 8.94 12.44 5.43
C LYS A 114 8.40 11.75 4.19
N ASN A 115 9.06 10.67 3.77
CA ASN A 115 8.46 9.73 2.84
C ASN A 115 7.33 8.98 3.54
N ILE A 116 6.21 8.83 2.86
CA ILE A 116 5.02 8.16 3.37
C ILE A 116 4.82 6.87 2.59
N TYR A 117 4.73 5.76 3.30
CA TYR A 117 4.42 4.45 2.72
C TYR A 117 3.05 4.02 3.21
N ILE A 118 2.10 3.89 2.29
CA ILE A 118 0.74 3.40 2.56
C ILE A 118 0.68 1.96 2.10
N PHE A 119 0.64 1.01 3.04
CA PHE A 119 0.58 -0.41 2.74
C PHE A 119 -0.81 -0.96 2.98
N ILE A 120 -1.44 -1.45 1.91
CA ILE A 120 -2.77 -2.07 1.92
C ILE A 120 -2.58 -3.56 1.65
N ASP A 121 -2.83 -4.39 2.67
CA ASP A 121 -2.67 -5.84 2.55
C ASP A 121 -4.01 -6.56 2.36
N ASP A 122 -3.94 -7.76 1.79
CA ASP A 122 -5.09 -8.62 1.47
C ASP A 122 -6.16 -7.97 0.57
N PHE A 123 -5.75 -7.05 -0.29
CA PHE A 123 -6.65 -6.29 -1.18
C PHE A 123 -7.46 -7.17 -2.14
N HIS A 124 -7.04 -8.40 -2.40
CA HIS A 124 -7.79 -9.38 -3.21
C HIS A 124 -9.17 -9.73 -2.62
N LEU A 125 -9.40 -9.46 -1.33
CA LEU A 125 -10.71 -9.62 -0.68
C LEU A 125 -11.70 -8.54 -1.13
N MET A 126 -11.21 -7.37 -1.56
CA MET A 126 -12.04 -6.30 -2.05
C MET A 126 -12.49 -6.60 -3.48
N LYS A 127 -13.82 -6.72 -3.68
CA LYS A 127 -14.42 -7.03 -4.98
C LYS A 127 -15.02 -5.82 -5.68
N ASP A 128 -15.22 -4.74 -4.95
CA ASP A 128 -15.84 -3.51 -5.48
C ASP A 128 -14.82 -2.72 -6.32
N ALA A 129 -15.15 -2.50 -7.59
CA ALA A 129 -14.31 -1.75 -8.53
C ALA A 129 -14.06 -0.29 -8.08
N SER A 130 -14.95 0.29 -7.27
CA SER A 130 -14.76 1.64 -6.73
C SER A 130 -13.53 1.73 -5.82
N ALA A 131 -13.19 0.65 -5.13
CA ALA A 131 -12.00 0.60 -4.26
C ALA A 131 -10.70 0.69 -5.08
N VAL A 132 -10.63 0.00 -6.21
CA VAL A 132 -9.50 0.11 -7.14
C VAL A 132 -9.41 1.54 -7.69
N ALA A 133 -10.53 2.08 -8.18
CA ALA A 133 -10.60 3.44 -8.70
C ALA A 133 -10.18 4.50 -7.68
N PHE A 134 -10.55 4.31 -6.41
CA PHE A 134 -10.16 5.20 -5.32
C PHE A 134 -8.64 5.16 -5.07
N ILE A 135 -8.06 3.97 -4.93
CA ILE A 135 -6.64 3.82 -4.62
C ILE A 135 -5.77 4.30 -5.77
N THR A 136 -6.15 4.02 -7.02
CA THR A 136 -5.40 4.50 -8.20
C THR A 136 -5.52 6.02 -8.36
N ALA A 137 -6.68 6.61 -8.04
CA ALA A 137 -6.84 8.06 -8.01
C ALA A 137 -5.89 8.72 -6.99
N LEU A 138 -5.70 8.12 -5.82
CA LEU A 138 -4.70 8.59 -4.85
C LEU A 138 -3.30 8.56 -5.44
N ALA A 139 -2.91 7.47 -6.09
CA ALA A 139 -1.58 7.32 -6.69
C ALA A 139 -1.27 8.38 -7.76
N HIS A 140 -2.30 8.84 -8.49
CA HIS A 140 -2.14 9.90 -9.49
C HIS A 140 -2.05 11.31 -8.90
N SER A 141 -2.55 11.52 -7.70
CA SER A 141 -2.78 12.86 -7.14
C SER A 141 -1.87 13.20 -5.97
N LEU A 142 -1.32 12.22 -5.28
CA LEU A 142 -0.50 12.44 -4.09
C LEU A 142 0.91 12.93 -4.45
N PRO A 143 1.58 13.66 -3.53
CA PRO A 143 2.95 14.14 -3.73
C PRO A 143 3.95 12.99 -3.95
N GLU A 144 5.10 13.31 -4.56
CA GLU A 144 6.16 12.34 -4.92
C GLU A 144 6.75 11.58 -3.72
N ASN A 145 6.64 12.13 -2.51
CA ASN A 145 7.09 11.47 -1.29
C ASN A 145 6.08 10.45 -0.73
N VAL A 146 4.97 10.18 -1.44
CA VAL A 146 3.96 9.19 -1.04
C VAL A 146 4.03 7.98 -1.96
N HIS A 147 4.17 6.80 -1.35
CA HIS A 147 4.29 5.52 -2.02
C HIS A 147 3.18 4.58 -1.55
N ILE A 148 2.29 4.18 -2.46
CA ILE A 148 1.19 3.26 -2.16
C ILE A 148 1.61 1.84 -2.56
N ILE A 149 1.50 0.91 -1.63
CA ILE A 149 1.81 -0.50 -1.83
C ILE A 149 0.53 -1.29 -1.60
N VAL A 150 0.09 -2.03 -2.59
CA VAL A 150 -1.13 -2.84 -2.50
C VAL A 150 -0.77 -4.30 -2.76
N ALA A 151 -1.06 -5.16 -1.79
CA ALA A 151 -0.78 -6.58 -1.89
C ALA A 151 -2.05 -7.42 -1.99
N GLY A 152 -2.05 -8.39 -2.89
CA GLY A 152 -3.15 -9.32 -3.10
C GLY A 152 -2.66 -10.69 -3.56
N ARG A 153 -3.58 -11.69 -3.56
CA ARG A 153 -3.29 -13.04 -4.07
C ARG A 153 -3.45 -13.11 -5.58
N ASP A 154 -4.38 -12.32 -6.11
CA ASP A 154 -4.77 -12.29 -7.51
C ASP A 154 -4.49 -10.91 -8.12
N ARG A 155 -4.51 -10.85 -9.46
CA ARG A 155 -4.44 -9.58 -10.17
C ARG A 155 -5.71 -8.77 -9.89
N PHE A 156 -5.54 -7.61 -9.30
CA PHE A 156 -6.64 -6.71 -8.91
C PHE A 156 -6.70 -5.43 -9.75
N LEU A 157 -5.64 -5.11 -10.50
CA LEU A 157 -5.62 -3.94 -11.37
C LEU A 157 -6.22 -4.28 -12.74
N PRO A 158 -7.28 -3.58 -13.18
CA PRO A 158 -7.77 -3.64 -14.55
C PRO A 158 -6.73 -3.16 -15.57
N ALA A 159 -6.83 -3.62 -16.80
CA ALA A 159 -5.88 -3.26 -17.86
C ALA A 159 -5.80 -1.74 -18.10
N GLU A 160 -6.95 -1.06 -18.04
CA GLU A 160 -7.02 0.40 -18.16
C GLU A 160 -6.24 1.13 -17.06
N GLU A 161 -6.29 0.66 -15.83
CA GLU A 161 -5.54 1.26 -14.73
C GLU A 161 -4.04 0.99 -14.85
N ILE A 162 -3.65 -0.19 -15.33
CA ILE A 162 -2.25 -0.50 -15.64
C ILE A 162 -1.70 0.48 -16.68
N VAL A 163 -2.47 0.74 -17.76
CA VAL A 163 -2.08 1.69 -18.80
C VAL A 163 -2.03 3.11 -18.25
N ARG A 164 -3.02 3.51 -17.45
CA ARG A 164 -3.10 4.84 -16.83
C ARG A 164 -1.94 5.11 -15.88
N LEU A 165 -1.58 4.17 -15.03
CA LEU A 165 -0.42 4.26 -14.12
C LEU A 165 0.90 4.29 -14.89
N GLY A 166 1.02 3.50 -15.97
CA GLY A 166 2.17 3.51 -16.87
C GLY A 166 3.51 3.36 -16.12
N LYS A 167 4.41 4.33 -16.33
CA LYS A 167 5.73 4.35 -15.67
C LYS A 167 5.68 4.52 -14.13
N ASN A 168 4.56 4.94 -13.60
CA ASN A 168 4.35 5.14 -12.17
C ASN A 168 4.00 3.83 -11.43
N LEU A 169 3.72 2.76 -12.18
CA LEU A 169 3.42 1.44 -11.64
C LEU A 169 4.69 0.60 -11.53
N HIS A 170 4.93 0.09 -10.31
CA HIS A 170 5.85 -1.00 -10.06
C HIS A 170 5.06 -2.28 -9.76
N ARG A 171 5.50 -3.41 -10.33
CA ARG A 171 4.84 -4.70 -10.09
C ARG A 171 5.82 -5.69 -9.50
N ILE A 172 5.45 -6.27 -8.37
CA ILE A 172 6.16 -7.38 -7.72
C ILE A 172 5.23 -8.59 -7.80
N GLY A 173 5.67 -9.65 -8.42
CA GLY A 173 4.85 -10.84 -8.59
C GLY A 173 5.66 -12.05 -8.97
N ILE A 174 4.96 -13.19 -9.05
CA ILE A 174 5.43 -14.38 -9.71
C ILE A 174 5.05 -14.20 -11.17
N GLU A 175 6.04 -14.19 -12.05
CA GLU A 175 5.85 -14.27 -13.49
C GLU A 175 5.32 -15.66 -13.86
#